data_85ab1f72c901a19525a961cc07a69131
#
_entry.id   85ab1f72c901a19525a961cc07a69131
#
_cell.length_a   1.000
_cell.length_b   1.000
_cell.length_c   1.000
_cell.angle_alpha   90.00
_cell.angle_beta   90.00
_cell.angle_gamma   90.00
#
_symmetry.space_group_name_H-M   'P 1'
#
loop_
_entity.id
_entity.type
_entity.pdbx_description
1 polymer ?
#
loop_
_entity_poly.entity_id
_entity_poly.type
_entity_poly.pdbx_seq_one_letter_code
_entity_poly.pdbx_strand_id
1 'polypeptide(L)'
;MSQPIIEIVNVEKSFKKGDRQELLVLDNINLKMYEGEIVAILGKSGSGKSTLLRIISGLIQPSSGSVIYRGNPVRNPVRGISMVFQTFALLPWLTVLQNVELGLEALGVQRDERRERSLKAIDMIGLDGFESALPKELSGGMRQRVGFARALVVNPDILLMDEPFSALDVLTADNLKTDLIDLWESKKTGLNAILFVTHSIEEAITIADRIIIFNSNPGSIRSDLKVTLPFPRSDLDPRFKNQVDRVYTLMTTQPQEDRMKEGFSKYDAIDLGYRLPEASIAEVTGLLETLIEHQGKMDLPDVADTLMLDIDDLFPLTELLEILRFAKVSKGDITITDEGKLFVESDILERKKIFSIHLKKYVPLARYIYDQLIRHPRHRALEENYLSLLEDYLSEAEAERVLRTVIEWGRYAELFAYDYNSGVLSLENPH
;
A
#
# COMPACT_ATOMS: atom_id res chain seq x y z
N MET A 1 16.72 11.95 27.92
CA MET A 1 15.99 11.48 26.74
C MET A 1 17.05 11.03 25.74
N SER A 2 16.95 9.81 25.20
CA SER A 2 17.86 9.32 24.15
C SER A 2 17.73 10.20 22.91
N GLN A 3 18.86 10.50 22.25
CA GLN A 3 18.81 11.21 20.96
C GLN A 3 18.20 10.27 19.88
N PRO A 4 17.33 10.78 19.01
CA PRO A 4 16.80 9.98 17.91
C PRO A 4 17.92 9.60 16.93
N ILE A 5 17.87 8.36 16.41
CA ILE A 5 18.79 7.92 15.35
C ILE A 5 18.39 8.52 13.99
N ILE A 6 17.07 8.69 13.74
CA ILE A 6 16.49 9.45 12.63
C ILE A 6 15.51 10.48 13.19
N GLU A 7 15.57 11.70 12.65
CA GLU A 7 14.59 12.74 12.89
C GLU A 7 14.15 13.34 11.54
N ILE A 8 12.84 13.33 11.31
CA ILE A 8 12.19 13.91 10.14
C ILE A 8 11.47 15.15 10.61
N VAL A 9 11.78 16.32 10.02
CA VAL A 9 11.28 17.62 10.46
C VAL A 9 10.61 18.33 9.32
N ASN A 10 9.28 18.48 9.41
CA ASN A 10 8.42 19.20 8.47
C ASN A 10 8.70 18.83 7.00
N VAL A 11 8.89 17.53 6.70
CA VAL A 11 9.20 17.07 5.36
C VAL A 11 7.97 17.13 4.49
N GLU A 12 8.10 17.80 3.35
CA GLU A 12 7.14 17.84 2.26
C GLU A 12 7.79 17.33 0.98
N LYS A 13 7.00 16.74 0.11
CA LYS A 13 7.46 16.34 -1.22
C LYS A 13 6.39 16.58 -2.26
N SER A 14 6.74 17.42 -3.23
CA SER A 14 5.98 17.63 -4.46
C SER A 14 6.78 17.10 -5.66
N PHE A 15 6.08 16.63 -6.67
CA PHE A 15 6.62 16.29 -7.98
C PHE A 15 5.98 17.18 -9.04
N LYS A 16 6.80 17.66 -9.99
CA LYS A 16 6.29 18.42 -11.13
C LYS A 16 5.54 17.49 -12.07
N LYS A 17 4.32 17.89 -12.44
CA LYS A 17 3.49 17.22 -13.40
C LYS A 17 3.22 18.17 -14.57
N GLY A 18 3.91 17.94 -15.71
CA GLY A 18 3.86 18.86 -16.85
C GLY A 18 4.39 20.28 -16.53
N ASP A 19 4.00 21.27 -17.33
CA ASP A 19 4.56 22.63 -17.23
C ASP A 19 3.97 23.50 -16.10
N ARG A 20 2.88 23.13 -15.43
CA ARG A 20 2.15 24.04 -14.53
C ARG A 20 1.56 23.45 -13.25
N GLN A 21 1.62 22.14 -13.02
CA GLN A 21 1.06 21.56 -11.80
C GLN A 21 2.11 20.86 -10.96
N GLU A 22 2.05 21.06 -9.64
CA GLU A 22 2.81 20.31 -8.64
C GLU A 22 1.88 19.36 -7.90
N LEU A 23 2.20 18.06 -7.92
CA LEU A 23 1.51 17.04 -7.14
C LEU A 23 2.18 16.95 -5.76
N LEU A 24 1.47 17.37 -4.71
CA LEU A 24 1.90 17.20 -3.33
C LEU A 24 1.69 15.73 -2.92
N VAL A 25 2.80 15.01 -2.71
CA VAL A 25 2.77 13.58 -2.33
C VAL A 25 2.92 13.39 -0.82
N LEU A 26 3.76 14.20 -0.16
CA LEU A 26 3.94 14.19 1.29
C LEU A 26 3.72 15.59 1.84
N ASP A 27 2.99 15.67 2.95
CA ASP A 27 2.65 16.92 3.62
C ASP A 27 3.03 16.87 5.10
N ASN A 28 3.90 17.79 5.51
CA ASN A 28 4.29 18.07 6.91
C ASN A 28 4.62 16.82 7.74
N ILE A 29 5.48 15.94 7.21
CA ILE A 29 5.89 14.72 7.90
C ILE A 29 6.86 15.06 9.04
N ASN A 30 6.49 14.67 10.25
CA ASN A 30 7.30 14.80 11.45
C ASN A 30 7.39 13.44 12.16
N LEU A 31 8.59 12.84 12.23
CA LEU A 31 8.80 11.51 12.82
C LEU A 31 10.17 11.45 13.50
N LYS A 32 10.22 10.82 14.68
CA LYS A 32 11.47 10.45 15.36
C LYS A 32 11.53 8.96 15.53
N MET A 33 12.70 8.40 15.25
CA MET A 33 13.00 6.99 15.41
C MET A 33 14.23 6.84 16.32
N TYR A 34 14.19 5.88 17.22
CA TYR A 34 15.21 5.68 18.24
C TYR A 34 15.96 4.36 18.02
N GLU A 35 17.13 4.24 18.66
CA GLU A 35 17.84 2.96 18.68
C GLU A 35 17.05 1.93 19.50
N GLY A 36 17.04 0.68 19.00
CA GLY A 36 16.36 -0.45 19.64
C GLY A 36 14.89 -0.57 19.29
N GLU A 37 14.37 0.15 18.28
CA GLU A 37 12.98 0.01 17.85
C GLU A 37 12.82 -0.46 16.40
N ILE A 38 11.79 -1.26 16.17
CA ILE A 38 11.27 -1.57 14.85
C ILE A 38 10.01 -0.72 14.64
N VAL A 39 10.00 0.10 13.59
CA VAL A 39 8.88 0.99 13.25
C VAL A 39 8.25 0.54 11.95
N ALA A 40 6.94 0.34 11.93
CA ALA A 40 6.15 0.13 10.72
C ALA A 40 5.47 1.43 10.27
N ILE A 41 5.51 1.74 8.99
CA ILE A 41 4.64 2.74 8.36
C ILE A 41 3.55 1.99 7.63
N LEU A 42 2.33 2.12 8.14
CA LEU A 42 1.14 1.43 7.64
C LEU A 42 0.21 2.42 6.93
N GLY A 43 -0.29 2.06 5.76
CA GLY A 43 -1.24 2.89 5.01
C GLY A 43 -1.52 2.35 3.63
N LYS A 44 -2.59 2.85 2.99
CA LYS A 44 -3.03 2.43 1.66
C LYS A 44 -1.94 2.58 0.61
N SER A 45 -1.98 1.77 -0.45
CA SER A 45 -1.09 1.91 -1.61
C SER A 45 -1.20 3.33 -2.20
N GLY A 46 -0.08 3.85 -2.69
CA GLY A 46 -0.03 5.21 -3.24
C GLY A 46 -0.07 6.36 -2.22
N SER A 47 -0.03 6.10 -0.90
CA SER A 47 -0.01 7.15 0.13
C SER A 47 1.34 7.86 0.31
N GLY A 48 2.36 7.53 -0.48
CA GLY A 48 3.67 8.20 -0.40
C GLY A 48 4.69 7.52 0.51
N LYS A 49 4.41 6.35 1.09
CA LYS A 49 5.30 5.62 2.02
C LYS A 49 6.68 5.31 1.41
N SER A 50 6.71 4.74 0.22
CA SER A 50 7.96 4.45 -0.51
C SER A 50 8.72 5.73 -0.86
N THR A 51 8.01 6.84 -1.11
CA THR A 51 8.62 8.16 -1.31
C THR A 51 9.32 8.62 -0.03
N LEU A 52 8.68 8.45 1.12
CA LEU A 52 9.26 8.78 2.41
C LEU A 52 10.52 7.94 2.70
N LEU A 53 10.48 6.62 2.47
CA LEU A 53 11.68 5.76 2.62
C LEU A 53 12.84 6.23 1.74
N ARG A 54 12.57 6.61 0.49
CA ARG A 54 13.61 7.13 -0.42
C ARG A 54 14.16 8.48 0.02
N ILE A 55 13.36 9.32 0.68
CA ILE A 55 13.83 10.56 1.30
C ILE A 55 14.72 10.26 2.50
N ILE A 56 14.32 9.35 3.39
CA ILE A 56 15.09 8.94 4.57
C ILE A 56 16.43 8.34 4.15
N SER A 57 16.46 7.52 3.10
CA SER A 57 17.70 6.92 2.57
C SER A 57 18.61 7.92 1.84
N GLY A 58 18.13 9.14 1.57
CA GLY A 58 18.89 10.15 0.80
C GLY A 58 18.87 9.93 -0.71
N LEU A 59 18.08 8.97 -1.23
CA LEU A 59 17.94 8.71 -2.67
C LEU A 59 17.21 9.84 -3.40
N ILE A 60 16.27 10.50 -2.74
CA ILE A 60 15.58 11.69 -3.24
C ILE A 60 15.57 12.77 -2.17
N GLN A 61 15.60 14.05 -2.59
CA GLN A 61 15.53 15.16 -1.67
C GLN A 61 14.07 15.54 -1.40
N PRO A 62 13.72 15.98 -0.18
CA PRO A 62 12.42 16.58 0.10
C PRO A 62 12.30 17.91 -0.65
N SER A 63 11.07 18.38 -0.88
CA SER A 63 10.80 19.74 -1.42
C SER A 63 10.97 20.80 -0.35
N SER A 64 10.59 20.51 0.90
CA SER A 64 10.84 21.31 2.10
C SER A 64 11.11 20.41 3.31
N GLY A 65 11.59 21.00 4.40
CA GLY A 65 11.96 20.27 5.61
C GLY A 65 13.29 19.54 5.50
N SER A 66 13.56 18.63 6.43
CA SER A 66 14.85 17.92 6.49
C SER A 66 14.75 16.56 7.17
N VAL A 67 15.65 15.65 6.77
CA VAL A 67 15.93 14.39 7.46
C VAL A 67 17.28 14.51 8.12
N ILE A 68 17.36 14.12 9.38
CA ILE A 68 18.58 14.17 10.21
C ILE A 68 18.88 12.74 10.68
N TYR A 69 20.08 12.27 10.37
CA TYR A 69 20.60 10.98 10.81
C TYR A 69 21.76 11.21 11.79
N ARG A 70 21.65 10.70 13.03
CA ARG A 70 22.64 10.89 14.10
C ARG A 70 23.08 12.36 14.24
N GLY A 71 22.13 13.30 14.17
CA GLY A 71 22.39 14.74 14.28
C GLY A 71 22.89 15.43 13.02
N ASN A 72 23.11 14.70 11.91
CA ASN A 72 23.61 15.26 10.66
C ASN A 72 22.51 15.22 9.57
N PRO A 73 22.35 16.28 8.76
CA PRO A 73 21.35 16.30 7.69
C PRO A 73 21.71 15.30 6.57
N VAL A 74 20.70 14.53 6.15
CA VAL A 74 20.81 13.59 5.03
C VAL A 74 20.58 14.33 3.72
N ARG A 75 21.65 14.54 2.95
CA ARG A 75 21.60 15.18 1.62
C ARG A 75 21.85 14.20 0.48
N ASN A 76 22.47 13.08 0.75
CA ASN A 76 22.82 12.00 -0.17
C ASN A 76 22.75 10.68 0.59
N PRO A 77 22.78 9.51 -0.07
CA PRO A 77 22.84 8.23 0.60
C PRO A 77 24.01 8.17 1.60
N VAL A 78 23.72 7.71 2.82
CA VAL A 78 24.67 7.62 3.92
C VAL A 78 24.99 6.16 4.24
N ARG A 79 26.26 5.86 4.62
CA ARG A 79 26.72 4.48 4.85
C ARG A 79 25.94 3.72 5.95
N GLY A 80 25.38 4.45 6.91
CA GLY A 80 24.65 3.83 8.03
C GLY A 80 23.20 3.43 7.70
N ILE A 81 22.71 3.71 6.50
CA ILE A 81 21.33 3.41 6.09
C ILE A 81 21.35 2.51 4.87
N SER A 82 20.74 1.32 4.97
CA SER A 82 20.52 0.42 3.85
C SER A 82 19.05 0.25 3.54
N MET A 83 18.72 -0.12 2.30
CA MET A 83 17.34 -0.28 1.86
C MET A 83 17.12 -1.61 1.14
N VAL A 84 16.05 -2.31 1.51
CA VAL A 84 15.48 -3.45 0.78
C VAL A 84 14.30 -2.93 -0.04
N PHE A 85 14.31 -3.19 -1.33
CA PHE A 85 13.30 -2.70 -2.28
C PHE A 85 12.19 -3.74 -2.50
N GLN A 86 10.99 -3.29 -2.75
CA GLN A 86 9.81 -4.12 -3.05
C GLN A 86 10.06 -5.11 -4.21
N THR A 87 10.70 -4.68 -5.29
CA THR A 87 10.98 -5.49 -6.49
C THR A 87 12.33 -6.20 -6.45
N PHE A 88 12.89 -6.46 -5.25
CA PHE A 88 14.20 -7.08 -5.01
C PHE A 88 15.39 -6.29 -5.56
N ALA A 89 15.24 -5.55 -6.65
CA ALA A 89 16.27 -4.75 -7.34
C ALA A 89 17.60 -5.49 -7.54
N LEU A 90 17.54 -6.80 -7.83
CA LEU A 90 18.73 -7.60 -8.16
C LEU A 90 19.15 -7.32 -9.61
N LEU A 91 20.47 -7.26 -9.82
CA LEU A 91 21.03 -7.16 -11.17
C LEU A 91 20.96 -8.55 -11.82
N PRO A 92 20.17 -8.74 -12.88
CA PRO A 92 19.84 -10.08 -13.41
C PRO A 92 21.01 -10.79 -14.08
N TRP A 93 22.06 -10.07 -14.44
CA TRP A 93 23.28 -10.61 -15.04
C TRP A 93 24.38 -10.93 -14.02
N LEU A 94 24.18 -10.64 -12.74
CA LEU A 94 25.09 -10.95 -11.65
C LEU A 94 24.59 -12.16 -10.87
N THR A 95 25.53 -12.99 -10.38
CA THR A 95 25.21 -14.09 -9.48
C THR A 95 24.74 -13.59 -8.12
N VAL A 96 24.23 -14.50 -7.27
CA VAL A 96 23.86 -14.20 -5.87
C VAL A 96 25.04 -13.53 -5.16
N LEU A 97 26.22 -14.16 -5.18
CA LEU A 97 27.42 -13.62 -4.54
C LEU A 97 27.76 -12.23 -5.06
N GLN A 98 27.77 -12.04 -6.37
CA GLN A 98 28.07 -10.74 -6.97
C GLN A 98 27.05 -9.66 -6.61
N ASN A 99 25.74 -10.01 -6.54
CA ASN A 99 24.70 -9.08 -6.08
C ASN A 99 24.93 -8.64 -4.63
N VAL A 100 25.33 -9.57 -3.76
CA VAL A 100 25.60 -9.25 -2.34
C VAL A 100 26.89 -8.43 -2.21
N GLU A 101 27.92 -8.71 -3.01
CA GLU A 101 29.19 -7.99 -2.99
C GLU A 101 29.10 -6.51 -3.39
N LEU A 102 28.09 -6.10 -4.17
CA LEU A 102 27.96 -4.75 -4.76
C LEU A 102 28.15 -3.60 -3.75
N GLY A 103 27.52 -3.69 -2.60
CA GLY A 103 27.61 -2.66 -1.57
C GLY A 103 29.02 -2.51 -1.00
N LEU A 104 29.70 -3.63 -0.76
CA LEU A 104 31.08 -3.66 -0.27
C LEU A 104 32.08 -3.20 -1.34
N GLU A 105 31.80 -3.53 -2.60
CA GLU A 105 32.62 -3.05 -3.72
C GLU A 105 32.54 -1.52 -3.85
N ALA A 106 31.35 -0.94 -3.76
CA ALA A 106 31.15 0.50 -3.78
C ALA A 106 31.83 1.19 -2.59
N LEU A 107 31.99 0.51 -1.46
CA LEU A 107 32.72 0.99 -0.29
C LEU A 107 34.26 0.83 -0.42
N GLY A 108 34.75 0.20 -1.48
CA GLY A 108 36.19 -0.03 -1.72
C GLY A 108 36.78 -1.13 -0.86
N VAL A 109 35.97 -2.08 -0.33
CA VAL A 109 36.44 -3.21 0.45
C VAL A 109 37.27 -4.15 -0.42
N GLN A 110 38.41 -4.61 0.08
CA GLN A 110 39.31 -5.53 -0.63
C GLN A 110 38.61 -6.84 -1.01
N ARG A 111 38.96 -7.41 -2.15
CA ARG A 111 38.24 -8.54 -2.77
C ARG A 111 38.08 -9.74 -1.84
N ASP A 112 39.13 -10.13 -1.13
CA ASP A 112 39.10 -11.33 -0.27
C ASP A 112 38.19 -11.09 0.95
N GLU A 113 38.30 -9.94 1.62
CA GLU A 113 37.41 -9.55 2.71
C GLU A 113 35.96 -9.42 2.23
N ARG A 114 35.73 -8.77 1.07
CA ARG A 114 34.42 -8.63 0.46
C ARG A 114 33.76 -9.99 0.23
N ARG A 115 34.51 -10.94 -0.35
CA ARG A 115 34.02 -12.29 -0.59
C ARG A 115 33.65 -13.01 0.71
N GLU A 116 34.55 -12.96 1.72
CA GLU A 116 34.29 -13.59 3.01
C GLU A 116 33.03 -13.04 3.70
N ARG A 117 32.89 -11.71 3.74
CA ARG A 117 31.72 -11.06 4.32
C ARG A 117 30.44 -11.41 3.57
N SER A 118 30.50 -11.45 2.24
CA SER A 118 29.34 -11.78 1.40
C SER A 118 28.90 -13.23 1.56
N LEU A 119 29.82 -14.17 1.67
CA LEU A 119 29.50 -15.57 1.96
C LEU A 119 28.81 -15.70 3.33
N LYS A 120 29.35 -15.06 4.37
CA LYS A 120 28.70 -15.04 5.70
C LYS A 120 27.28 -14.44 5.66
N ALA A 121 27.06 -13.41 4.85
CA ALA A 121 25.74 -12.83 4.68
C ALA A 121 24.77 -13.76 3.92
N ILE A 122 25.29 -14.55 2.95
CA ILE A 122 24.52 -15.55 2.20
C ILE A 122 24.14 -16.72 3.12
N ASP A 123 25.08 -17.21 3.93
CA ASP A 123 24.82 -18.27 4.92
C ASP A 123 23.76 -17.81 5.95
N MET A 124 23.85 -16.55 6.41
CA MET A 124 22.93 -15.99 7.40
C MET A 124 21.46 -15.99 6.92
N ILE A 125 21.25 -15.85 5.61
CA ILE A 125 19.90 -15.84 5.01
C ILE A 125 19.49 -17.22 4.47
N GLY A 126 20.29 -18.29 4.74
CA GLY A 126 20.00 -19.67 4.33
C GLY A 126 20.04 -19.90 2.82
N LEU A 127 20.99 -19.28 2.12
CA LEU A 127 21.22 -19.46 0.68
C LEU A 127 22.64 -20.02 0.36
N ASP A 128 23.24 -20.71 1.31
CA ASP A 128 24.46 -21.47 1.10
C ASP A 128 24.27 -22.51 -0.03
N GLY A 129 25.24 -22.58 -0.92
CA GLY A 129 25.19 -23.42 -2.14
C GLY A 129 24.54 -22.74 -3.36
N PHE A 130 23.97 -21.55 -3.21
CA PHE A 130 23.37 -20.76 -4.31
C PHE A 130 24.23 -19.58 -4.77
N GLU A 131 25.46 -19.45 -4.32
CA GLU A 131 26.35 -18.30 -4.55
C GLU A 131 26.57 -18.01 -6.04
N SER A 132 26.61 -19.07 -6.87
CA SER A 132 26.82 -18.99 -8.32
C SER A 132 25.53 -18.87 -9.13
N ALA A 133 24.36 -19.02 -8.49
CA ALA A 133 23.07 -18.93 -9.17
C ALA A 133 22.78 -17.50 -9.64
N LEU A 134 22.07 -17.37 -10.78
CA LEU A 134 21.54 -16.11 -11.29
C LEU A 134 20.14 -15.86 -10.71
N PRO A 135 19.69 -14.60 -10.60
CA PRO A 135 18.36 -14.26 -10.08
C PRO A 135 17.19 -14.99 -10.75
N LYS A 136 17.28 -15.30 -12.05
CA LYS A 136 16.25 -16.06 -12.79
C LYS A 136 16.11 -17.52 -12.35
N GLU A 137 17.12 -18.08 -11.67
CA GLU A 137 17.15 -19.47 -11.20
C GLU A 137 16.61 -19.59 -9.76
N LEU A 138 16.24 -18.48 -9.13
CA LEU A 138 15.76 -18.39 -7.76
C LEU A 138 14.25 -18.21 -7.70
N SER A 139 13.62 -18.75 -6.65
CA SER A 139 12.23 -18.41 -6.31
C SER A 139 12.07 -16.95 -5.88
N GLY A 140 10.83 -16.46 -5.77
CA GLY A 140 10.55 -15.10 -5.26
C GLY A 140 11.18 -14.86 -3.90
N GLY A 141 10.94 -15.76 -2.95
CA GLY A 141 11.49 -15.69 -1.59
C GLY A 141 13.01 -15.73 -1.56
N MET A 142 13.65 -16.58 -2.38
CA MET A 142 15.10 -16.59 -2.48
C MET A 142 15.66 -15.26 -3.00
N ARG A 143 15.03 -14.66 -4.02
CA ARG A 143 15.44 -13.34 -4.52
C ARG A 143 15.32 -12.26 -3.43
N GLN A 144 14.25 -12.31 -2.63
CA GLN A 144 14.07 -11.39 -1.51
C GLN A 144 15.17 -11.56 -0.46
N ARG A 145 15.51 -12.80 -0.09
CA ARG A 145 16.63 -13.11 0.82
C ARG A 145 17.96 -12.56 0.30
N VAL A 146 18.25 -12.66 -1.00
CA VAL A 146 19.44 -12.03 -1.60
C VAL A 146 19.41 -10.51 -1.41
N GLY A 147 18.25 -9.88 -1.57
CA GLY A 147 18.04 -8.44 -1.28
C GLY A 147 18.38 -8.09 0.17
N PHE A 148 17.97 -8.93 1.13
CA PHE A 148 18.33 -8.78 2.55
C PHE A 148 19.84 -8.91 2.78
N ALA A 149 20.48 -9.98 2.25
CA ALA A 149 21.92 -10.16 2.38
C ALA A 149 22.69 -8.96 1.84
N ARG A 150 22.32 -8.45 0.66
CA ARG A 150 22.91 -7.26 0.05
C ARG A 150 22.76 -6.01 0.93
N ALA A 151 21.63 -5.84 1.59
CA ALA A 151 21.40 -4.72 2.46
C ALA A 151 22.17 -4.83 3.79
N LEU A 152 22.33 -6.06 4.32
CA LEU A 152 22.96 -6.34 5.62
C LEU A 152 24.49 -6.43 5.55
N VAL A 153 25.05 -6.86 4.41
CA VAL A 153 26.50 -7.11 4.27
C VAL A 153 27.38 -5.89 4.54
N VAL A 154 26.81 -4.69 4.36
CA VAL A 154 27.51 -3.42 4.61
C VAL A 154 27.47 -3.00 6.08
N ASN A 155 26.86 -3.81 6.96
CA ASN A 155 26.64 -3.53 8.40
C ASN A 155 25.98 -2.16 8.64
N PRO A 156 24.75 -1.94 8.19
CA PRO A 156 24.06 -0.67 8.39
C PRO A 156 23.61 -0.49 9.84
N ASP A 157 23.49 0.77 10.28
CA ASP A 157 22.84 1.11 11.54
C ASP A 157 21.29 0.96 11.44
N ILE A 158 20.76 1.30 10.25
CA ILE A 158 19.32 1.32 9.97
C ILE A 158 19.02 0.51 8.72
N LEU A 159 18.05 -0.39 8.84
CA LEU A 159 17.49 -1.10 7.71
C LEU A 159 16.12 -0.51 7.35
N LEU A 160 16.00 0.01 6.13
CA LEU A 160 14.75 0.45 5.54
C LEU A 160 14.21 -0.66 4.64
N MET A 161 12.90 -0.94 4.69
CA MET A 161 12.29 -1.99 3.86
C MET A 161 10.99 -1.49 3.26
N ASP A 162 10.88 -1.58 1.94
CA ASP A 162 9.71 -1.16 1.18
C ASP A 162 8.87 -2.38 0.80
N GLU A 163 7.78 -2.63 1.50
CA GLU A 163 6.87 -3.78 1.34
C GLU A 163 7.60 -5.12 1.20
N PRO A 164 8.42 -5.51 2.19
CA PRO A 164 9.38 -6.61 2.03
C PRO A 164 8.75 -7.99 1.89
N PHE A 165 7.47 -8.16 2.17
CA PHE A 165 6.78 -9.46 2.17
C PHE A 165 5.70 -9.57 1.09
N SER A 166 5.28 -8.46 0.47
CA SER A 166 4.11 -8.38 -0.43
C SER A 166 4.19 -9.23 -1.70
N ALA A 167 5.40 -9.57 -2.17
CA ALA A 167 5.62 -10.37 -3.37
C ALA A 167 5.84 -11.86 -3.09
N LEU A 168 5.59 -12.33 -1.87
CA LEU A 168 5.87 -13.68 -1.40
C LEU A 168 4.56 -14.44 -1.13
N ASP A 169 4.61 -15.78 -1.29
CA ASP A 169 3.55 -16.63 -0.76
C ASP A 169 3.57 -16.62 0.78
N VAL A 170 2.45 -16.95 1.40
CA VAL A 170 2.22 -16.86 2.85
C VAL A 170 3.31 -17.58 3.65
N LEU A 171 3.62 -18.83 3.32
CA LEU A 171 4.62 -19.61 4.06
C LEU A 171 6.04 -19.02 3.95
N THR A 172 6.39 -18.53 2.77
CA THR A 172 7.69 -17.87 2.55
C THR A 172 7.78 -16.55 3.29
N ALA A 173 6.69 -15.78 3.30
CA ALA A 173 6.60 -14.51 4.05
C ALA A 173 6.75 -14.75 5.56
N ASP A 174 6.06 -15.74 6.13
CA ASP A 174 6.13 -16.05 7.56
C ASP A 174 7.51 -16.51 8.00
N ASN A 175 8.16 -17.36 7.19
CA ASN A 175 9.53 -17.76 7.45
C ASN A 175 10.48 -16.56 7.43
N LEU A 176 10.32 -15.64 6.47
CA LEU A 176 11.17 -14.46 6.36
C LEU A 176 10.92 -13.45 7.50
N LYS A 177 9.67 -13.32 7.98
CA LYS A 177 9.33 -12.52 9.18
C LYS A 177 10.03 -13.08 10.42
N THR A 178 9.99 -14.41 10.60
CA THR A 178 10.68 -15.10 11.70
C THR A 178 12.20 -14.90 11.62
N ASP A 179 12.80 -15.10 10.45
CA ASP A 179 14.23 -14.88 10.23
C ASP A 179 14.65 -13.43 10.55
N LEU A 180 13.81 -12.44 10.18
CA LEU A 180 14.06 -11.03 10.48
C LEU A 180 14.02 -10.74 11.98
N ILE A 181 13.04 -11.29 12.70
CA ILE A 181 12.93 -11.14 14.16
C ILE A 181 14.12 -11.80 14.86
N ASP A 182 14.49 -13.04 14.49
CA ASP A 182 15.64 -13.75 15.04
C ASP A 182 16.95 -12.99 14.79
N LEU A 183 17.10 -12.42 13.60
CA LEU A 183 18.24 -11.57 13.25
C LEU A 183 18.31 -10.33 14.14
N TRP A 184 17.18 -9.67 14.34
CA TRP A 184 17.06 -8.49 15.20
C TRP A 184 17.38 -8.80 16.66
N GLU A 185 16.79 -9.86 17.21
CA GLU A 185 17.00 -10.28 18.61
C GLU A 185 18.44 -10.76 18.88
N SER A 186 19.04 -11.43 17.90
CA SER A 186 20.42 -11.93 18.02
C SER A 186 21.47 -10.83 18.18
N LYS A 187 21.16 -9.59 17.76
CA LYS A 187 22.07 -8.42 17.74
C LYS A 187 23.41 -8.66 17.03
N LYS A 188 23.47 -9.67 16.14
CA LYS A 188 24.71 -10.06 15.44
C LYS A 188 25.05 -9.12 14.27
N THR A 189 24.09 -8.35 13.76
CA THR A 189 24.25 -7.55 12.53
C THR A 189 24.62 -6.10 12.77
N GLY A 190 24.72 -5.64 14.03
CA GLY A 190 24.97 -4.23 14.33
C GLY A 190 23.82 -3.29 14.00
N LEU A 191 22.66 -3.82 13.60
CA LEU A 191 21.44 -3.03 13.38
C LEU A 191 20.99 -2.37 14.68
N ASN A 192 20.74 -1.07 14.59
CA ASN A 192 20.24 -0.27 15.71
C ASN A 192 18.77 0.07 15.57
N ALA A 193 18.22 0.04 14.35
CA ALA A 193 16.81 0.32 14.11
C ALA A 193 16.35 -0.30 12.76
N ILE A 194 15.06 -0.61 12.68
CA ILE A 194 14.40 -1.08 11.44
C ILE A 194 13.18 -0.20 11.17
N LEU A 195 13.05 0.29 9.96
CA LEU A 195 11.85 0.97 9.47
C LEU A 195 11.33 0.25 8.23
N PHE A 196 10.11 -0.25 8.30
CA PHE A 196 9.51 -0.89 7.15
C PHE A 196 8.14 -0.31 6.80
N VAL A 197 7.82 -0.40 5.53
CA VAL A 197 6.53 -0.01 4.98
C VAL A 197 5.74 -1.26 4.69
N THR A 198 4.50 -1.27 5.06
CA THR A 198 3.53 -2.32 4.70
C THR A 198 2.14 -1.73 4.53
N HIS A 199 1.27 -2.47 3.86
CA HIS A 199 -0.17 -2.22 3.86
C HIS A 199 -0.91 -3.22 4.75
N SER A 200 -0.23 -4.28 5.25
CA SER A 200 -0.79 -5.30 6.14
C SER A 200 -0.74 -4.87 7.60
N ILE A 201 -1.91 -4.83 8.25
CA ILE A 201 -2.06 -4.54 9.68
C ILE A 201 -1.38 -5.63 10.51
N GLU A 202 -1.58 -6.90 10.13
CA GLU A 202 -1.05 -8.05 10.84
C GLU A 202 0.47 -8.08 10.81
N GLU A 203 1.08 -7.83 9.64
CA GLU A 203 2.55 -7.69 9.55
C GLU A 203 3.09 -6.61 10.47
N ALA A 204 2.43 -5.43 10.47
CA ALA A 204 2.85 -4.32 11.31
C ALA A 204 2.78 -4.69 12.80
N ILE A 205 1.71 -5.37 13.25
CA ILE A 205 1.55 -5.79 14.64
C ILE A 205 2.51 -6.92 15.00
N THR A 206 2.74 -7.87 14.09
CA THR A 206 3.64 -9.01 14.33
C THR A 206 5.07 -8.56 14.55
N ILE A 207 5.57 -7.59 13.78
CA ILE A 207 6.99 -7.26 13.72
C ILE A 207 7.34 -5.98 14.49
N ALA A 208 6.51 -4.92 14.40
CA ALA A 208 6.90 -3.59 14.86
C ALA A 208 6.65 -3.35 16.35
N ASP A 209 7.53 -2.57 16.99
CA ASP A 209 7.31 -2.02 18.32
C ASP A 209 6.40 -0.80 18.27
N ARG A 210 6.34 -0.14 17.10
CA ARG A 210 5.58 1.09 16.89
C ARG A 210 5.06 1.18 15.46
N ILE A 211 3.80 1.58 15.33
CA ILE A 211 3.09 1.66 14.04
C ILE A 211 2.71 3.12 13.77
N ILE A 212 3.19 3.64 12.66
CA ILE A 212 2.84 4.97 12.14
C ILE A 212 1.77 4.80 11.09
N ILE A 213 0.55 5.24 11.38
CA ILE A 213 -0.56 5.19 10.42
C ILE A 213 -0.48 6.41 9.50
N PHE A 214 -0.49 6.14 8.20
CA PHE A 214 -0.36 7.13 7.15
C PHE A 214 -1.70 7.41 6.47
N ASN A 215 -2.03 8.69 6.31
CA ASN A 215 -3.10 9.12 5.41
C ASN A 215 -2.60 9.12 3.96
N SER A 216 -3.55 9.18 3.02
CA SER A 216 -3.28 9.40 1.60
C SER A 216 -3.90 10.72 1.12
N ASN A 217 -3.28 11.30 0.07
CA ASN A 217 -3.79 12.47 -0.68
C ASN A 217 -3.89 13.80 0.11
N PRO A 218 -2.78 14.41 0.51
CA PRO A 218 -1.38 13.96 0.50
C PRO A 218 -1.06 13.00 1.64
N GLY A 219 0.08 12.28 1.51
CA GLY A 219 0.61 11.43 2.57
C GLY A 219 0.97 12.25 3.81
N SER A 220 0.39 11.94 4.95
CA SER A 220 0.65 12.58 6.24
C SER A 220 0.54 11.58 7.38
N ILE A 221 1.17 11.87 8.53
CA ILE A 221 1.07 11.01 9.70
C ILE A 221 -0.27 11.27 10.38
N ARG A 222 -1.08 10.21 10.47
CA ARG A 222 -2.37 10.23 11.14
C ARG A 222 -2.28 9.88 12.62
N SER A 223 -1.53 8.83 12.93
CA SER A 223 -1.39 8.32 14.30
C SER A 223 -0.04 7.65 14.48
N ASP A 224 0.42 7.63 15.71
CA ASP A 224 1.64 6.99 16.16
C ASP A 224 1.28 6.08 17.35
N LEU A 225 1.36 4.76 17.14
CA LEU A 225 0.88 3.75 18.07
C LEU A 225 2.02 2.87 18.56
N LYS A 226 2.09 2.65 19.85
CA LYS A 226 2.97 1.66 20.43
C LYS A 226 2.29 0.29 20.48
N VAL A 227 2.95 -0.73 19.97
CA VAL A 227 2.53 -2.12 20.11
C VAL A 227 3.00 -2.64 21.47
N THR A 228 2.04 -3.07 22.29
CA THR A 228 2.32 -3.48 23.68
C THR A 228 2.39 -4.99 23.86
N LEU A 229 2.24 -5.76 22.79
CA LEU A 229 2.31 -7.22 22.80
C LEU A 229 3.78 -7.67 22.90
N PRO A 230 4.12 -8.56 23.85
CA PRO A 230 5.45 -9.14 23.91
C PRO A 230 5.69 -10.15 22.77
N PHE A 231 6.93 -10.32 22.34
CA PHE A 231 7.33 -11.41 21.46
C PHE A 231 7.39 -12.77 22.20
N PRO A 232 7.13 -13.92 21.51
CA PRO A 232 6.60 -14.02 20.16
C PRO A 232 5.11 -13.64 20.11
N ARG A 233 4.69 -12.95 19.06
CA ARG A 233 3.31 -12.52 18.86
C ARG A 233 2.57 -13.53 17.99
N SER A 234 1.39 -13.94 18.39
CA SER A 234 0.54 -14.92 17.69
C SER A 234 -0.82 -14.31 17.41
N ASP A 235 -1.34 -14.55 16.23
CA ASP A 235 -2.69 -14.23 15.76
C ASP A 235 -3.78 -14.94 16.61
N LEU A 236 -3.43 -16.07 17.24
CA LEU A 236 -4.30 -16.79 18.17
C LEU A 236 -4.48 -16.07 19.53
N ASP A 237 -3.65 -15.05 19.85
CA ASP A 237 -3.80 -14.27 21.08
C ASP A 237 -4.96 -13.27 20.95
N PRO A 238 -5.99 -13.30 21.83
CA PRO A 238 -7.08 -12.34 21.76
C PRO A 238 -6.63 -10.88 21.82
N ARG A 239 -5.47 -10.61 22.45
CA ARG A 239 -4.89 -9.25 22.49
C ARG A 239 -4.35 -8.81 21.13
N PHE A 240 -3.93 -9.76 20.29
CA PHE A 240 -3.51 -9.49 18.91
C PHE A 240 -4.71 -8.98 18.09
N LYS A 241 -5.83 -9.71 18.13
CA LYS A 241 -7.09 -9.30 17.47
C LYS A 241 -7.53 -7.90 17.92
N ASN A 242 -7.52 -7.61 19.22
CA ASN A 242 -7.84 -6.28 19.74
C ASN A 242 -6.92 -5.17 19.21
N GLN A 243 -5.64 -5.47 18.97
CA GLN A 243 -4.72 -4.51 18.34
C GLN A 243 -5.05 -4.32 16.85
N VAL A 244 -5.38 -5.38 16.12
CA VAL A 244 -5.84 -5.32 14.73
C VAL A 244 -7.06 -4.41 14.62
N ASP A 245 -8.10 -4.63 15.43
CA ASP A 245 -9.32 -3.83 15.46
C ASP A 245 -9.04 -2.35 15.74
N ARG A 246 -8.14 -2.10 16.71
CA ARG A 246 -7.73 -0.73 17.05
C ARG A 246 -7.04 -0.02 15.89
N VAL A 247 -6.08 -0.69 15.24
CA VAL A 247 -5.35 -0.13 14.09
C VAL A 247 -6.31 0.09 12.94
N TYR A 248 -7.16 -0.91 12.67
CA TYR A 248 -8.20 -0.83 11.65
C TYR A 248 -9.13 0.37 11.89
N THR A 249 -9.66 0.49 13.10
CA THR A 249 -10.52 1.63 13.48
C THR A 249 -9.82 2.96 13.22
N LEU A 250 -8.54 3.07 13.56
CA LEU A 250 -7.76 4.28 13.31
C LEU A 250 -7.52 4.54 11.82
N MET A 251 -7.42 3.52 10.99
CA MET A 251 -7.28 3.67 9.53
C MET A 251 -8.59 4.08 8.86
N THR A 252 -9.74 3.68 9.40
CA THR A 252 -11.07 3.90 8.82
C THR A 252 -11.82 5.09 9.40
N THR A 253 -11.58 5.45 10.69
CA THR A 253 -12.29 6.57 11.36
C THR A 253 -11.73 7.91 10.90
N GLN A 254 -12.57 8.88 10.58
CA GLN A 254 -12.14 10.25 10.23
C GLN A 254 -11.59 11.03 11.43
N PRO A 255 -10.65 11.99 11.24
CA PRO A 255 -10.27 12.96 12.27
C PRO A 255 -11.48 13.74 12.79
N GLN A 256 -11.46 14.12 14.07
CA GLN A 256 -12.60 14.79 14.75
C GLN A 256 -13.03 16.12 14.14
N GLU A 257 -12.22 16.77 13.31
CA GLU A 257 -12.54 18.05 12.67
C GLU A 257 -13.67 17.93 11.64
N ASP A 258 -13.90 16.75 11.03
CA ASP A 258 -15.00 16.52 10.07
C ASP A 258 -16.33 16.09 10.73
N ARG A 259 -16.34 15.84 12.06
CA ARG A 259 -17.57 15.41 12.79
C ARG A 259 -18.66 16.48 12.93
N MET A 260 -18.39 17.74 12.58
CA MET A 260 -19.37 18.82 12.73
C MET A 260 -20.40 18.90 11.58
N LYS A 261 -20.34 18.02 10.58
CA LYS A 261 -21.39 17.87 9.56
C LYS A 261 -22.05 16.50 9.66
N GLU A 262 -22.87 16.31 10.69
CA GLU A 262 -23.76 15.15 10.75
C GLU A 262 -24.62 15.12 9.48
N GLY A 263 -24.42 14.10 8.65
CA GLY A 263 -25.21 13.86 7.43
C GLY A 263 -24.41 13.70 6.14
N PHE A 264 -23.12 14.07 6.09
CA PHE A 264 -22.28 13.88 4.91
C PHE A 264 -21.35 12.68 5.08
N SER A 265 -21.30 11.78 4.10
CA SER A 265 -20.28 10.74 4.01
C SER A 265 -18.96 11.35 3.51
N LYS A 266 -17.81 10.73 3.89
CA LYS A 266 -16.47 11.12 3.42
C LYS A 266 -16.33 11.10 1.89
N TYR A 267 -17.26 10.43 1.20
CA TYR A 267 -17.29 10.30 -0.25
C TYR A 267 -18.28 11.26 -0.93
N ASP A 268 -18.86 12.23 -0.22
CA ASP A 268 -19.76 13.23 -0.83
C ASP A 268 -19.01 14.26 -1.70
N ALA A 269 -17.69 14.33 -1.58
CA ALA A 269 -16.81 15.27 -2.29
C ALA A 269 -15.72 14.58 -3.12
N ILE A 270 -15.99 13.36 -3.68
CA ILE A 270 -15.05 12.77 -4.63
C ILE A 270 -15.00 13.61 -5.90
N ASP A 271 -13.79 13.90 -6.39
CA ASP A 271 -13.55 14.59 -7.66
C ASP A 271 -13.18 13.59 -8.78
N LEU A 272 -12.87 14.12 -9.97
CA LEU A 272 -12.48 13.31 -11.12
C LEU A 272 -11.14 12.58 -10.92
N GLY A 273 -10.25 13.12 -10.09
CA GLY A 273 -8.94 12.58 -9.79
C GLY A 273 -8.93 11.62 -8.60
N TYR A 274 -10.11 11.25 -8.06
CA TYR A 274 -10.17 10.31 -6.95
C TYR A 274 -9.64 8.93 -7.36
N ARG A 275 -8.74 8.36 -6.55
CA ARG A 275 -8.19 7.01 -6.76
C ARG A 275 -9.21 5.97 -6.35
N LEU A 276 -10.02 5.53 -7.32
CA LEU A 276 -11.04 4.52 -7.09
C LEU A 276 -10.42 3.19 -6.63
N PRO A 277 -11.11 2.47 -5.72
CA PRO A 277 -10.65 1.16 -5.26
C PRO A 277 -10.76 0.11 -6.37
N GLU A 278 -9.79 -0.79 -6.45
CA GLU A 278 -9.86 -1.98 -7.31
C GLU A 278 -10.70 -3.05 -6.61
N ALA A 279 -11.97 -3.11 -6.93
CA ALA A 279 -12.91 -4.08 -6.38
C ALA A 279 -13.82 -4.61 -7.48
N SER A 280 -13.99 -5.93 -7.56
CA SER A 280 -14.91 -6.56 -8.49
C SER A 280 -16.35 -6.52 -7.97
N ILE A 281 -17.31 -6.42 -8.88
CA ILE A 281 -18.73 -6.41 -8.50
C ILE A 281 -19.15 -7.76 -7.89
N ALA A 282 -18.53 -8.87 -8.28
CA ALA A 282 -18.79 -10.19 -7.73
C ALA A 282 -18.40 -10.25 -6.23
N GLU A 283 -17.19 -9.76 -5.89
CA GLU A 283 -16.71 -9.71 -4.49
C GLU A 283 -17.58 -8.80 -3.63
N VAL A 284 -17.93 -7.62 -4.15
CA VAL A 284 -18.84 -6.68 -3.47
C VAL A 284 -20.22 -7.30 -3.22
N THR A 285 -20.75 -8.03 -4.21
CA THR A 285 -22.03 -8.72 -4.07
C THR A 285 -21.94 -9.82 -3.01
N GLY A 286 -20.89 -10.65 -3.05
CA GLY A 286 -20.65 -11.71 -2.06
C GLY A 286 -20.54 -11.16 -0.63
N LEU A 287 -19.82 -10.04 -0.45
CA LEU A 287 -19.74 -9.37 0.85
C LEU A 287 -21.12 -8.92 1.35
N LEU A 288 -21.94 -8.31 0.49
CA LEU A 288 -23.29 -7.89 0.87
C LEU A 288 -24.21 -9.07 1.18
N GLU A 289 -24.11 -10.19 0.44
CA GLU A 289 -24.83 -11.44 0.71
C GLU A 289 -24.46 -12.00 2.09
N THR A 290 -23.17 -12.04 2.40
CA THR A 290 -22.66 -12.44 3.73
C THR A 290 -23.22 -11.54 4.84
N LEU A 291 -23.28 -10.22 4.62
CA LEU A 291 -23.88 -9.31 5.61
C LEU A 291 -25.35 -9.60 5.85
N ILE A 292 -26.14 -9.93 4.82
CA ILE A 292 -27.56 -10.27 4.97
C ILE A 292 -27.72 -11.55 5.81
N GLU A 293 -26.90 -12.57 5.58
CA GLU A 293 -26.92 -13.82 6.37
C GLU A 293 -26.63 -13.56 7.85
N HIS A 294 -25.88 -12.49 8.17
CA HIS A 294 -25.52 -12.09 9.54
C HIS A 294 -26.31 -10.87 10.05
N GLN A 295 -27.60 -10.79 9.72
CA GLN A 295 -28.52 -9.75 10.19
C GLN A 295 -28.16 -8.32 9.76
N GLY A 296 -27.37 -8.17 8.70
CA GLY A 296 -27.04 -6.91 8.08
C GLY A 296 -25.88 -6.15 8.72
N LYS A 297 -25.18 -6.73 9.71
CA LYS A 297 -24.05 -6.10 10.39
C LYS A 297 -23.02 -7.15 10.81
N MET A 298 -21.74 -6.90 10.58
CA MET A 298 -20.62 -7.72 11.03
C MET A 298 -19.44 -6.85 11.43
N ASP A 299 -18.57 -7.36 12.31
CA ASP A 299 -17.24 -6.83 12.53
C ASP A 299 -16.34 -7.20 11.34
N LEU A 300 -15.44 -6.30 10.93
CA LEU A 300 -14.66 -6.51 9.70
C LEU A 300 -13.68 -7.66 9.77
N PRO A 301 -12.98 -7.92 10.88
CA PRO A 301 -12.23 -9.15 11.08
C PRO A 301 -13.07 -10.41 10.87
N ASP A 302 -14.29 -10.46 11.42
CA ASP A 302 -15.19 -11.61 11.24
C ASP A 302 -15.64 -11.78 9.77
N VAL A 303 -15.78 -10.67 9.04
CA VAL A 303 -16.04 -10.70 7.59
C VAL A 303 -14.84 -11.29 6.84
N ALA A 304 -13.61 -10.87 7.17
CA ALA A 304 -12.40 -11.40 6.56
C ALA A 304 -12.27 -12.91 6.78
N ASP A 305 -12.44 -13.37 8.02
CA ASP A 305 -12.41 -14.77 8.38
C ASP A 305 -13.49 -15.58 7.61
N THR A 306 -14.72 -15.03 7.49
CA THR A 306 -15.84 -15.70 6.81
C THR A 306 -15.61 -15.83 5.31
N LEU A 307 -15.03 -14.79 4.69
CA LEU A 307 -14.74 -14.76 3.25
C LEU A 307 -13.37 -15.38 2.90
N MET A 308 -12.59 -15.81 3.89
CA MET A 308 -11.21 -16.30 3.72
C MET A 308 -10.31 -15.28 3.00
N LEU A 309 -10.47 -14.01 3.35
CA LEU A 309 -9.69 -12.88 2.82
C LEU A 309 -8.79 -12.33 3.91
N ASP A 310 -7.64 -11.79 3.52
CA ASP A 310 -6.88 -10.92 4.41
C ASP A 310 -7.70 -9.66 4.70
N ILE A 311 -7.61 -9.14 5.93
CA ILE A 311 -8.38 -7.95 6.33
C ILE A 311 -8.07 -6.74 5.44
N ASP A 312 -6.87 -6.67 4.90
CA ASP A 312 -6.44 -5.60 3.99
C ASP A 312 -7.12 -5.68 2.62
N ASP A 313 -7.53 -6.88 2.17
CA ASP A 313 -8.28 -7.09 0.92
C ASP A 313 -9.73 -6.59 1.03
N LEU A 314 -10.23 -6.41 2.26
CA LEU A 314 -11.55 -5.81 2.49
C LEU A 314 -11.57 -4.30 2.26
N PHE A 315 -10.44 -3.58 2.33
CA PHE A 315 -10.43 -2.13 2.18
C PHE A 315 -10.97 -1.65 0.82
N PRO A 316 -10.57 -2.22 -0.32
CA PRO A 316 -11.14 -1.85 -1.61
C PRO A 316 -12.63 -2.13 -1.69
N LEU A 317 -13.09 -3.27 -1.14
CA LEU A 317 -14.49 -3.69 -1.16
C LEU A 317 -15.35 -2.77 -0.30
N THR A 318 -14.93 -2.52 0.94
CA THR A 318 -15.66 -1.63 1.86
C THR A 318 -15.68 -0.18 1.36
N GLU A 319 -14.58 0.29 0.75
CA GLU A 319 -14.51 1.60 0.15
C GLU A 319 -15.50 1.76 -1.01
N LEU A 320 -15.57 0.77 -1.92
CA LEU A 320 -16.55 0.79 -3.01
C LEU A 320 -17.99 0.77 -2.48
N LEU A 321 -18.27 -0.08 -1.48
CA LEU A 321 -19.59 -0.15 -0.86
C LEU A 321 -20.01 1.18 -0.21
N GLU A 322 -19.08 1.88 0.44
CA GLU A 322 -19.34 3.18 1.02
C GLU A 322 -19.52 4.28 -0.06
N ILE A 323 -18.70 4.26 -1.13
CA ILE A 323 -18.86 5.18 -2.28
C ILE A 323 -20.26 5.01 -2.90
N LEU A 324 -20.66 3.78 -3.16
CA LEU A 324 -21.97 3.48 -3.77
C LEU A 324 -23.15 3.56 -2.78
N ARG A 325 -22.89 3.79 -1.48
CA ARG A 325 -23.91 3.84 -0.42
C ARG A 325 -24.63 2.51 -0.17
N PHE A 326 -24.02 1.39 -0.50
CA PHE A 326 -24.59 0.07 -0.24
C PHE A 326 -24.29 -0.47 1.15
N ALA A 327 -23.20 0.00 1.77
CA ALA A 327 -22.88 -0.27 3.16
C ALA A 327 -22.26 0.96 3.83
N LYS A 328 -22.17 0.93 5.16
CA LYS A 328 -21.52 1.93 5.99
C LYS A 328 -20.56 1.25 6.95
N VAL A 329 -19.32 1.76 7.00
CA VAL A 329 -18.30 1.30 7.94
C VAL A 329 -18.20 2.28 9.11
N SER A 330 -18.30 1.78 10.33
CA SER A 330 -18.20 2.61 11.53
C SER A 330 -17.63 1.80 12.71
N LYS A 331 -16.53 2.27 13.29
CA LYS A 331 -15.90 1.69 14.49
C LYS A 331 -15.47 0.22 14.34
N GLY A 332 -15.05 -0.21 13.14
CA GLY A 332 -14.67 -1.58 12.85
C GLY A 332 -15.79 -2.47 12.33
N ASP A 333 -17.04 -2.04 12.47
CA ASP A 333 -18.21 -2.76 11.95
C ASP A 333 -18.58 -2.28 10.55
N ILE A 334 -19.02 -3.19 9.69
CA ILE A 334 -19.73 -2.90 8.44
C ILE A 334 -21.21 -3.19 8.58
N THR A 335 -22.05 -2.27 8.14
CA THR A 335 -23.50 -2.37 8.18
C THR A 335 -24.07 -2.12 6.79
N ILE A 336 -24.89 -3.04 6.28
CA ILE A 336 -25.58 -2.90 5.00
C ILE A 336 -26.65 -1.81 5.10
N THR A 337 -26.80 -1.00 4.04
CA THR A 337 -27.88 0.00 3.93
C THR A 337 -29.13 -0.61 3.31
N ASP A 338 -30.27 0.14 3.31
CA ASP A 338 -31.49 -0.32 2.65
C ASP A 338 -31.30 -0.41 1.13
N GLU A 339 -30.48 0.48 0.54
CA GLU A 339 -30.09 0.40 -0.87
C GLU A 339 -29.21 -0.83 -1.16
N GLY A 340 -28.29 -1.16 -0.25
CA GLY A 340 -27.46 -2.37 -0.36
C GLY A 340 -28.30 -3.65 -0.28
N LYS A 341 -29.29 -3.70 0.62
CA LYS A 341 -30.24 -4.82 0.70
C LYS A 341 -31.04 -4.95 -0.59
N LEU A 342 -31.63 -3.83 -1.07
CA LEU A 342 -32.39 -3.81 -2.31
C LEU A 342 -31.54 -4.31 -3.49
N PHE A 343 -30.26 -3.90 -3.56
CA PHE A 343 -29.34 -4.36 -4.60
C PHE A 343 -29.14 -5.87 -4.58
N VAL A 344 -28.91 -6.49 -3.41
CA VAL A 344 -28.65 -7.94 -3.30
C VAL A 344 -29.90 -8.77 -3.49
N GLU A 345 -31.06 -8.33 -2.96
CA GLU A 345 -32.32 -9.05 -3.05
C GLU A 345 -32.98 -8.98 -4.42
N SER A 346 -32.53 -8.06 -5.29
CA SER A 346 -33.04 -7.86 -6.64
C SER A 346 -32.53 -8.93 -7.62
N ASP A 347 -33.25 -9.15 -8.71
CA ASP A 347 -32.77 -9.93 -9.83
C ASP A 347 -31.60 -9.24 -10.56
N ILE A 348 -30.90 -9.97 -11.44
CA ILE A 348 -29.71 -9.47 -12.09
C ILE A 348 -29.93 -8.19 -12.92
N LEU A 349 -31.12 -8.05 -13.55
CA LEU A 349 -31.42 -6.87 -14.38
C LEU A 349 -31.68 -5.65 -13.49
N GLU A 350 -32.38 -5.84 -12.40
CA GLU A 350 -32.65 -4.78 -11.45
C GLU A 350 -31.38 -4.38 -10.66
N ARG A 351 -30.54 -5.37 -10.30
CA ARG A 351 -29.18 -5.10 -9.73
C ARG A 351 -28.37 -4.18 -10.63
N LYS A 352 -28.30 -4.44 -11.93
CA LYS A 352 -27.59 -3.59 -12.89
C LYS A 352 -28.14 -2.17 -12.95
N LYS A 353 -29.46 -2.00 -12.90
CA LYS A 353 -30.11 -0.67 -12.87
C LYS A 353 -29.78 0.08 -11.59
N ILE A 354 -29.90 -0.55 -10.42
CA ILE A 354 -29.57 0.04 -9.13
C ILE A 354 -28.11 0.47 -9.15
N PHE A 355 -27.21 -0.41 -9.59
CA PHE A 355 -25.78 -0.11 -9.68
C PHE A 355 -25.51 1.07 -10.64
N SER A 356 -26.16 1.10 -11.80
CA SER A 356 -26.04 2.19 -12.78
C SER A 356 -26.46 3.55 -12.21
N ILE A 357 -27.55 3.59 -11.44
CA ILE A 357 -28.03 4.80 -10.78
C ILE A 357 -27.00 5.31 -9.76
N HIS A 358 -26.51 4.41 -8.91
CA HIS A 358 -25.56 4.75 -7.86
C HIS A 358 -24.19 5.13 -8.45
N LEU A 359 -23.72 4.39 -9.48
CA LEU A 359 -22.47 4.69 -10.18
C LEU A 359 -22.49 6.10 -10.78
N LYS A 360 -23.54 6.47 -11.51
CA LYS A 360 -23.68 7.82 -12.07
C LYS A 360 -23.80 8.90 -10.98
N LYS A 361 -24.46 8.59 -9.87
CA LYS A 361 -24.71 9.57 -8.80
C LYS A 361 -23.44 9.84 -7.98
N TYR A 362 -22.66 8.81 -7.66
CA TYR A 362 -21.60 8.88 -6.67
C TYR A 362 -20.18 8.77 -7.24
N VAL A 363 -20.02 8.39 -8.52
CA VAL A 363 -18.71 8.31 -9.19
C VAL A 363 -18.65 9.36 -10.31
N PRO A 364 -18.02 10.54 -10.06
CA PRO A 364 -17.98 11.65 -11.01
C PRO A 364 -17.40 11.29 -12.37
N LEU A 365 -16.36 10.43 -12.42
CA LEU A 365 -15.77 9.99 -13.67
C LEU A 365 -16.76 9.17 -14.53
N ALA A 366 -17.51 8.25 -13.93
CA ALA A 366 -18.53 7.47 -14.66
C ALA A 366 -19.61 8.37 -15.25
N ARG A 367 -20.09 9.36 -14.45
CA ARG A 367 -21.02 10.37 -14.92
C ARG A 367 -20.44 11.22 -16.04
N TYR A 368 -19.20 11.68 -15.89
CA TYR A 368 -18.52 12.49 -16.90
C TYR A 368 -18.39 11.75 -18.23
N ILE A 369 -17.94 10.49 -18.22
CA ILE A 369 -17.86 9.64 -19.42
C ILE A 369 -19.23 9.52 -20.07
N TYR A 370 -20.26 9.18 -19.32
CA TYR A 370 -21.63 9.03 -19.82
C TYR A 370 -22.16 10.32 -20.45
N ASP A 371 -21.99 11.47 -19.78
CA ASP A 371 -22.44 12.78 -20.29
C ASP A 371 -21.69 13.19 -21.57
N GLN A 372 -20.40 12.91 -21.67
CA GLN A 372 -19.62 13.16 -22.88
C GLN A 372 -20.08 12.28 -24.05
N LEU A 373 -20.35 11.00 -23.80
CA LEU A 373 -20.87 10.10 -24.83
C LEU A 373 -22.25 10.53 -25.32
N ILE A 374 -23.15 11.02 -24.45
CA ILE A 374 -24.45 11.57 -24.85
C ILE A 374 -24.29 12.80 -25.76
N ARG A 375 -23.35 13.69 -25.43
CA ARG A 375 -23.13 14.93 -26.18
C ARG A 375 -22.41 14.71 -27.51
N HIS A 376 -21.67 13.60 -27.65
CA HIS A 376 -20.92 13.32 -28.85
C HIS A 376 -21.87 12.87 -30.00
N PRO A 377 -21.77 13.46 -31.22
CA PRO A 377 -22.71 13.17 -32.33
C PRO A 377 -22.82 11.70 -32.75
N ARG A 378 -21.78 10.91 -32.49
CA ARG A 378 -21.72 9.47 -32.77
C ARG A 378 -21.87 8.61 -31.53
N HIS A 379 -22.09 9.19 -30.35
CA HIS A 379 -22.14 8.52 -29.06
C HIS A 379 -20.92 7.61 -28.79
N ARG A 380 -19.75 8.00 -29.29
CA ARG A 380 -18.48 7.26 -29.18
C ARG A 380 -17.33 8.20 -28.86
N ALA A 381 -16.37 7.72 -28.06
CA ALA A 381 -15.13 8.43 -27.76
C ALA A 381 -13.98 7.43 -27.54
N LEU A 382 -12.75 7.85 -27.84
CA LEU A 382 -11.54 7.08 -27.52
C LEU A 382 -11.21 7.20 -26.04
N GLU A 383 -10.69 6.13 -25.45
CA GLU A 383 -10.23 6.10 -24.05
C GLU A 383 -9.13 7.12 -23.78
N GLU A 384 -8.26 7.40 -24.77
CA GLU A 384 -7.18 8.38 -24.68
C GLU A 384 -7.67 9.77 -24.24
N ASN A 385 -8.91 10.14 -24.62
CA ASN A 385 -9.50 11.42 -24.22
C ASN A 385 -9.74 11.51 -22.72
N TYR A 386 -10.05 10.39 -22.08
CA TYR A 386 -10.29 10.30 -20.64
C TYR A 386 -8.99 10.07 -19.87
N LEU A 387 -8.02 9.33 -20.46
CA LEU A 387 -6.69 9.20 -19.89
C LEU A 387 -6.00 10.55 -19.79
N SER A 388 -5.98 11.33 -20.86
CA SER A 388 -5.39 12.69 -20.85
C SER A 388 -6.04 13.60 -19.80
N LEU A 389 -7.36 13.48 -19.58
CA LEU A 389 -8.04 14.22 -18.51
C LEU A 389 -7.61 13.76 -17.13
N LEU A 390 -7.50 12.44 -16.92
CA LEU A 390 -7.10 11.87 -15.63
C LEU A 390 -5.63 12.15 -15.30
N GLU A 391 -4.79 12.21 -16.30
CA GLU A 391 -3.37 12.58 -16.16
C GLU A 391 -3.18 14.01 -15.64
N ASP A 392 -4.18 14.89 -15.74
CA ASP A 392 -4.17 16.19 -15.05
C ASP A 392 -4.20 16.06 -13.52
N TYR A 393 -4.69 14.94 -12.99
CA TYR A 393 -4.89 14.69 -11.55
C TYR A 393 -4.06 13.53 -10.99
N LEU A 394 -3.74 12.53 -11.81
CA LEU A 394 -3.12 11.26 -11.42
C LEU A 394 -1.82 11.00 -12.20
N SER A 395 -0.97 10.09 -11.74
CA SER A 395 0.12 9.55 -12.57
C SER A 395 -0.44 8.71 -13.70
N GLU A 396 0.32 8.55 -14.80
CA GLU A 396 -0.08 7.75 -15.98
C GLU A 396 -0.60 6.36 -15.58
N ALA A 397 0.16 5.61 -14.78
CA ALA A 397 -0.24 4.28 -14.30
C ALA A 397 -1.52 4.29 -13.43
N GLU A 398 -1.73 5.34 -12.62
CA GLU A 398 -2.94 5.48 -11.81
C GLU A 398 -4.14 5.92 -12.65
N ALA A 399 -3.93 6.78 -13.65
CA ALA A 399 -4.96 7.20 -14.60
C ALA A 399 -5.49 5.99 -15.40
N GLU A 400 -4.60 5.16 -15.92
CA GLU A 400 -4.96 3.91 -16.59
C GLU A 400 -5.76 2.97 -15.67
N ARG A 401 -5.30 2.80 -14.43
CA ARG A 401 -5.97 1.94 -13.44
C ARG A 401 -7.36 2.43 -13.11
N VAL A 402 -7.52 3.72 -12.78
CA VAL A 402 -8.82 4.31 -12.45
C VAL A 402 -9.79 4.26 -13.63
N LEU A 403 -9.30 4.54 -14.84
CA LEU A 403 -10.13 4.45 -16.04
C LEU A 403 -10.59 3.01 -16.30
N ARG A 404 -9.70 2.03 -16.18
CA ARG A 404 -10.04 0.60 -16.33
C ARG A 404 -11.12 0.18 -15.34
N THR A 405 -10.97 0.55 -14.07
CA THR A 405 -11.95 0.27 -13.02
C THR A 405 -13.32 0.83 -13.36
N VAL A 406 -13.40 2.10 -13.81
CA VAL A 406 -14.67 2.72 -14.20
C VAL A 406 -15.25 2.08 -15.47
N ILE A 407 -14.41 1.65 -16.40
CA ILE A 407 -14.86 0.92 -17.61
C ILE A 407 -15.51 -0.40 -17.21
N GLU A 408 -14.89 -1.17 -16.30
CA GLU A 408 -15.44 -2.45 -15.82
C GLU A 408 -16.79 -2.25 -15.13
N TRP A 409 -16.87 -1.28 -14.22
CA TRP A 409 -18.12 -0.95 -13.52
C TRP A 409 -19.21 -0.44 -14.47
N GLY A 410 -18.84 0.43 -15.41
CA GLY A 410 -19.78 0.97 -16.40
C GLY A 410 -20.33 -0.07 -17.37
N ARG A 411 -19.52 -1.06 -17.75
CA ARG A 411 -19.94 -2.21 -18.55
C ARG A 411 -20.90 -3.12 -17.79
N TYR A 412 -20.60 -3.44 -16.53
CA TYR A 412 -21.52 -4.20 -15.69
C TYR A 412 -22.87 -3.47 -15.53
N ALA A 413 -22.83 -2.17 -15.30
CA ALA A 413 -23.99 -1.30 -15.17
C ALA A 413 -24.78 -1.07 -16.47
N GLU A 414 -24.30 -1.58 -17.60
CA GLU A 414 -24.82 -1.26 -18.93
C GLU A 414 -24.92 0.26 -19.20
N LEU A 415 -24.05 1.03 -18.57
CA LEU A 415 -24.00 2.47 -18.68
C LEU A 415 -23.37 2.91 -20.00
N PHE A 416 -22.35 2.17 -20.44
CA PHE A 416 -21.67 2.29 -21.72
C PHE A 416 -20.98 0.98 -22.08
N ALA A 417 -20.71 0.78 -23.39
CA ALA A 417 -19.92 -0.32 -23.90
C ALA A 417 -18.45 0.12 -24.10
N TYR A 418 -17.52 -0.84 -24.09
CA TYR A 418 -16.12 -0.62 -24.37
C TYR A 418 -15.58 -1.73 -25.28
N ASP A 419 -14.94 -1.33 -26.38
CA ASP A 419 -14.27 -2.25 -27.33
C ASP A 419 -12.77 -2.29 -27.02
N TYR A 420 -12.30 -3.42 -26.49
CA TYR A 420 -10.91 -3.64 -26.11
C TYR A 420 -9.91 -3.62 -27.30
N ASN A 421 -10.40 -3.83 -28.54
CA ASN A 421 -9.52 -3.84 -29.72
C ASN A 421 -9.25 -2.43 -30.24
N SER A 422 -10.21 -1.53 -30.09
CA SER A 422 -10.14 -0.17 -30.63
C SER A 422 -10.00 0.91 -29.56
N GLY A 423 -10.11 0.59 -28.26
CA GLY A 423 -10.09 1.57 -27.17
C GLY A 423 -11.28 2.53 -27.21
N VAL A 424 -12.41 2.13 -27.79
CA VAL A 424 -13.60 2.99 -27.99
C VAL A 424 -14.66 2.70 -26.93
N LEU A 425 -15.08 3.76 -26.22
CA LEU A 425 -16.29 3.75 -25.40
C LEU A 425 -17.49 4.20 -26.24
N SER A 426 -18.68 3.59 -26.06
CA SER A 426 -19.90 3.93 -26.79
C SER A 426 -21.16 3.71 -25.93
N LEU A 427 -22.27 4.41 -26.27
CA LEU A 427 -23.59 4.18 -25.68
C LEU A 427 -24.36 3.05 -26.36
N GLU A 428 -23.94 2.65 -27.55
CA GLU A 428 -24.54 1.52 -28.26
C GLU A 428 -23.98 0.24 -27.69
N ASN A 429 -24.82 -0.58 -27.08
CA ASN A 429 -24.48 -1.99 -26.86
C ASN A 429 -24.26 -2.62 -28.24
N PRO A 430 -23.08 -3.16 -28.56
CA PRO A 430 -22.92 -3.97 -29.72
C PRO A 430 -23.80 -5.21 -29.56
N HIS A 431 -24.90 -5.25 -30.30
CA HIS A 431 -25.71 -6.46 -30.45
C HIS A 431 -24.96 -7.49 -31.27
#